data_d232dc50b5809d4414419c4004cc2d4f
#
_entry.id   d232dc50b5809d4414419c4004cc2d4f
#
_cell.length_a   1.000
_cell.length_b   1.000
_cell.length_c   1.000
_cell.angle_alpha   90.00
_cell.angle_beta   90.00
_cell.angle_gamma   90.00
#
_symmetry.space_group_name_H-M   'P 1'
#
loop_
_entity.id
_entity.type
_entity.pdbx_description
1 polymer ?
#
loop_
_entity_poly.entity_id
_entity_poly.type
_entity_poly.pdbx_seq_one_letter_code
_entity_poly.pdbx_strand_id
1 'polypeptide(L)'
;MALHETIEQTVTGLGYELVDIERTAGGLLRVTIDQPYVQGAEQFINAEDCEKVTRQLQFVLEVEGAAYSRLEVSSPGIDRPLRSEKDFERFAGELIDLTLKVPIGAAAAAGSGVSASRKKFRGTLERAASGWQIVWSEEPAVKPGQKISKKRIPAPLQALGFTLDEIVQARLAPVVDFKGRRPKSAPATEI
;
A
#
# COMPACT_ATOMS: atom_id res chain seq x y z
N MET A 1 -27.60 8.53 4.30
CA MET A 1 -26.48 7.78 3.67
C MET A 1 -25.38 7.54 4.71
N ALA A 2 -24.61 6.46 4.59
CA ALA A 2 -23.47 6.28 5.48
C ALA A 2 -22.39 7.31 5.10
N LEU A 3 -21.74 7.93 6.09
CA LEU A 3 -20.68 8.93 5.89
C LEU A 3 -19.65 8.51 4.83
N HIS A 4 -19.27 7.24 4.82
CA HIS A 4 -18.34 6.68 3.83
C HIS A 4 -18.85 6.83 2.39
N GLU A 5 -20.10 6.47 2.18
CA GLU A 5 -20.75 6.53 0.87
C GLU A 5 -20.84 7.97 0.34
N THR A 6 -21.22 8.92 1.22
CA THR A 6 -21.27 10.34 0.88
C THR A 6 -19.89 10.88 0.46
N ILE A 7 -18.83 10.52 1.20
CA ILE A 7 -17.45 10.92 0.86
C ILE A 7 -17.02 10.29 -0.46
N GLU A 8 -17.25 8.99 -0.64
CA GLU A 8 -16.88 8.26 -1.86
C GLU A 8 -17.56 8.84 -3.10
N GLN A 9 -18.86 9.08 -3.05
CA GLN A 9 -19.62 9.70 -4.15
C GLN A 9 -19.12 11.11 -4.46
N THR A 10 -18.80 11.92 -3.43
CA THR A 10 -18.29 13.27 -3.62
C THR A 10 -16.92 13.25 -4.29
N VAL A 11 -15.98 12.44 -3.81
CA VAL A 11 -14.63 12.31 -4.35
C VAL A 11 -14.67 11.81 -5.80
N THR A 12 -15.44 10.75 -6.05
CA THR A 12 -15.58 10.16 -7.39
C THR A 12 -16.28 11.12 -8.35
N GLY A 13 -17.29 11.85 -7.89
CA GLY A 13 -18.00 12.86 -8.68
C GLY A 13 -17.10 14.04 -9.10
N LEU A 14 -16.02 14.31 -8.37
CA LEU A 14 -14.99 15.30 -8.73
C LEU A 14 -13.90 14.75 -9.65
N GLY A 15 -13.92 13.43 -9.95
CA GLY A 15 -12.98 12.77 -10.84
C GLY A 15 -11.76 12.18 -10.14
N TYR A 16 -11.78 12.03 -8.81
CA TYR A 16 -10.71 11.41 -8.03
C TYR A 16 -11.09 10.02 -7.54
N GLU A 17 -10.10 9.24 -7.11
CA GLU A 17 -10.27 7.96 -6.45
C GLU A 17 -10.13 8.11 -4.93
N LEU A 18 -11.08 7.54 -4.18
CA LEU A 18 -10.99 7.46 -2.73
C LEU A 18 -10.06 6.31 -2.35
N VAL A 19 -8.99 6.62 -1.61
CA VAL A 19 -8.01 5.63 -1.15
C VAL A 19 -8.31 5.18 0.29
N ASP A 20 -8.58 6.13 1.18
CA ASP A 20 -8.80 5.85 2.59
C ASP A 20 -9.62 6.93 3.28
N ILE A 21 -10.34 6.51 4.34
CA ILE A 21 -11.00 7.40 5.29
C ILE A 21 -10.59 6.98 6.69
N GLU A 22 -9.92 7.86 7.41
CA GLU A 22 -9.53 7.66 8.81
C GLU A 22 -10.32 8.61 9.71
N ARG A 23 -10.86 8.06 10.80
CA ARG A 23 -11.50 8.83 11.85
C ARG A 23 -10.82 8.60 13.18
N THR A 24 -10.39 9.67 13.84
CA THR A 24 -9.79 9.57 15.17
C THR A 24 -10.78 9.90 16.28
N ALA A 25 -10.49 9.44 17.49
CA ALA A 25 -11.30 9.77 18.67
C ALA A 25 -11.37 11.29 18.96
N GLY A 26 -10.38 12.05 18.50
CA GLY A 26 -10.35 13.53 18.60
C GLY A 26 -11.20 14.25 17.54
N GLY A 27 -11.97 13.51 16.72
CA GLY A 27 -12.85 14.10 15.70
C GLY A 27 -12.13 14.53 14.41
N LEU A 28 -10.87 14.16 14.21
CA LEU A 28 -10.21 14.33 12.92
C LEU A 28 -10.82 13.36 11.92
N LEU A 29 -11.26 13.88 10.79
CA LEU A 29 -11.67 13.14 9.59
C LEU A 29 -10.59 13.38 8.53
N ARG A 30 -9.82 12.34 8.21
CA ARG A 30 -8.83 12.38 7.13
C ARG A 30 -9.35 11.59 5.94
N VAL A 31 -9.32 12.22 4.77
CA VAL A 31 -9.71 11.65 3.50
C VAL A 31 -8.48 11.61 2.59
N THR A 32 -8.08 10.42 2.18
CA THR A 32 -6.95 10.23 1.27
C THR A 32 -7.48 9.98 -0.13
N ILE A 33 -7.05 10.80 -1.08
CA ILE A 33 -7.50 10.76 -2.47
C ILE A 33 -6.33 10.52 -3.42
N ASP A 34 -6.60 9.89 -4.56
CA ASP A 34 -5.61 9.71 -5.63
C ASP A 34 -6.23 10.00 -7.00
N GLN A 35 -5.38 10.12 -8.01
CA GLN A 35 -5.84 10.15 -9.40
C GLN A 35 -6.33 8.77 -9.82
N PRO A 36 -7.38 8.67 -10.62
CA PRO A 36 -7.81 7.40 -11.19
C PRO A 36 -6.67 6.76 -11.97
N TYR A 37 -6.49 5.46 -11.77
CA TYR A 37 -5.41 4.74 -12.45
C TYR A 37 -5.63 4.71 -13.96
N VAL A 38 -4.67 5.24 -14.71
CA VAL A 38 -4.58 5.12 -16.16
C VAL A 38 -3.25 4.47 -16.51
N GLN A 39 -3.30 3.36 -17.19
CA GLN A 39 -2.10 2.61 -17.57
C GLN A 39 -1.14 3.48 -18.39
N GLY A 40 0.12 3.56 -17.93
CA GLY A 40 1.16 4.36 -18.58
C GLY A 40 1.15 5.86 -18.28
N ALA A 41 0.23 6.36 -17.45
CA ALA A 41 0.18 7.74 -16.99
C ALA A 41 0.53 7.82 -15.50
N GLU A 42 1.60 8.53 -15.15
CA GLU A 42 1.89 8.89 -13.75
C GLU A 42 1.26 10.26 -13.47
N GLN A 43 0.17 10.25 -12.70
CA GLN A 43 -0.48 11.47 -12.23
C GLN A 43 -0.43 11.50 -10.71
N PHE A 44 -0.15 12.69 -10.15
CA PHE A 44 -0.03 12.88 -8.71
C PHE A 44 -1.05 13.91 -8.24
N ILE A 45 -1.58 13.71 -7.06
CA ILE A 45 -2.42 14.70 -6.37
C ILE A 45 -1.55 15.88 -5.96
N ASN A 46 -2.00 17.08 -6.29
CA ASN A 46 -1.38 18.34 -5.90
C ASN A 46 -2.23 19.07 -4.82
N ALA A 47 -1.76 20.23 -4.38
CA ALA A 47 -2.45 21.02 -3.36
C ALA A 47 -3.80 21.57 -3.83
N GLU A 48 -3.92 21.91 -5.10
CA GLU A 48 -5.17 22.42 -5.68
C GLU A 48 -6.25 21.34 -5.74
N ASP A 49 -5.86 20.09 -6.04
CA ASP A 49 -6.76 18.94 -6.00
C ASP A 49 -7.30 18.73 -4.58
N CYS A 50 -6.41 18.75 -3.58
CA CYS A 50 -6.81 18.63 -2.18
C CYS A 50 -7.74 19.77 -1.75
N GLU A 51 -7.48 21.00 -2.16
CA GLU A 51 -8.32 22.15 -1.85
C GLU A 51 -9.71 22.01 -2.48
N LYS A 52 -9.79 21.63 -3.75
CA LYS A 52 -11.04 21.41 -4.47
C LYS A 52 -11.92 20.39 -3.77
N VAL A 53 -11.34 19.24 -3.40
CA VAL A 53 -12.05 18.17 -2.70
C VAL A 53 -12.44 18.61 -1.29
N THR A 54 -11.56 19.31 -0.56
CA THR A 54 -11.85 19.83 0.79
C THR A 54 -13.06 20.75 0.78
N ARG A 55 -13.15 21.70 -0.13
CA ARG A 55 -14.27 22.64 -0.25
C ARG A 55 -15.58 21.91 -0.49
N GLN A 56 -15.59 20.93 -1.40
CA GLN A 56 -16.81 20.19 -1.71
C GLN A 56 -17.23 19.31 -0.55
N LEU A 57 -16.29 18.62 0.11
CA LEU A 57 -16.58 17.79 1.27
C LEU A 57 -17.11 18.61 2.45
N GLN A 58 -16.55 19.80 2.72
CA GLN A 58 -17.06 20.69 3.76
C GLN A 58 -18.54 21.00 3.55
N PHE A 59 -18.91 21.39 2.33
CA PHE A 59 -20.29 21.69 2.01
C PHE A 59 -21.22 20.48 2.16
N VAL A 60 -20.84 19.33 1.60
CA VAL A 60 -21.68 18.12 1.63
C VAL A 60 -21.83 17.58 3.04
N LEU A 61 -20.72 17.54 3.82
CA LEU A 61 -20.73 17.05 5.19
C LEU A 61 -21.51 17.97 6.15
N GLU A 62 -21.52 19.28 5.89
CA GLU A 62 -22.38 20.23 6.63
C GLU A 62 -23.87 19.95 6.38
N VAL A 63 -24.25 19.76 5.11
CA VAL A 63 -25.64 19.43 4.72
C VAL A 63 -26.09 18.10 5.34
N GLU A 64 -25.22 17.08 5.39
CA GLU A 64 -25.50 15.78 5.99
C GLU A 64 -25.46 15.81 7.53
N GLY A 65 -25.04 16.92 8.14
CA GLY A 65 -24.89 17.02 9.60
C GLY A 65 -23.82 16.10 10.18
N ALA A 66 -22.76 15.81 9.39
CA ALA A 66 -21.69 14.94 9.82
C ALA A 66 -20.84 15.56 10.92
N ALA A 67 -20.65 14.86 12.04
CA ALA A 67 -19.86 15.35 13.16
C ALA A 67 -18.36 15.08 12.92
N TYR A 68 -17.57 16.14 12.79
CA TYR A 68 -16.11 16.12 12.81
C TYR A 68 -15.58 17.44 13.38
N SER A 69 -14.37 17.41 13.96
CA SER A 69 -13.72 18.61 14.50
C SER A 69 -12.77 19.24 13.48
N ARG A 70 -12.17 18.41 12.63
CA ARG A 70 -11.19 18.82 11.61
C ARG A 70 -11.30 17.89 10.41
N LEU A 71 -11.30 18.46 9.20
CA LEU A 71 -11.21 17.76 7.94
C LEU A 71 -9.81 17.94 7.34
N GLU A 72 -9.18 16.85 6.97
CA GLU A 72 -7.92 16.84 6.22
C GLU A 72 -8.11 16.03 4.93
N VAL A 73 -7.70 16.60 3.80
CA VAL A 73 -7.63 15.90 2.51
C VAL A 73 -6.17 15.85 2.08
N SER A 74 -5.70 14.67 1.72
CA SER A 74 -4.29 14.45 1.35
C SER A 74 -4.13 13.41 0.26
N SER A 75 -2.96 13.43 -0.39
CA SER A 75 -2.49 12.32 -1.22
C SER A 75 -2.06 11.12 -0.38
N PRO A 76 -1.97 9.89 -0.96
CA PRO A 76 -1.62 8.69 -0.20
C PRO A 76 -0.18 8.65 0.32
N GLY A 77 0.71 9.48 -0.21
CA GLY A 77 2.13 9.40 0.12
C GLY A 77 2.82 8.19 -0.50
N ILE A 78 4.07 7.94 -0.06
CA ILE A 78 4.91 6.84 -0.56
C ILE A 78 4.56 5.48 0.04
N ASP A 79 3.83 5.46 1.14
CA ASP A 79 3.39 4.28 1.88
C ASP A 79 1.88 4.02 1.68
N ARG A 80 1.39 4.26 0.46
CA ARG A 80 -0.02 4.12 0.09
C ARG A 80 -0.61 2.80 0.62
N PRO A 81 -1.76 2.84 1.31
CA PRO A 81 -2.48 1.63 1.69
C PRO A 81 -3.08 0.94 0.45
N LEU A 82 -3.03 -0.40 0.41
CA LEU A 82 -3.64 -1.24 -0.60
C LEU A 82 -4.86 -1.91 0.04
N ARG A 83 -6.06 -1.63 -0.46
CA ARG A 83 -7.32 -2.07 0.17
C ARG A 83 -8.21 -2.89 -0.76
N SER A 84 -8.13 -2.63 -2.05
CA SER A 84 -8.99 -3.24 -3.07
C SER A 84 -8.18 -4.12 -4.01
N GLU A 85 -8.85 -5.07 -4.68
CA GLU A 85 -8.25 -5.88 -5.74
C GLU A 85 -7.57 -5.02 -6.81
N LYS A 86 -8.17 -3.86 -7.15
CA LYS A 86 -7.59 -2.90 -8.09
C LYS A 86 -6.24 -2.34 -7.63
N ASP A 87 -6.09 -2.09 -6.32
CA ASP A 87 -4.80 -1.64 -5.78
C ASP A 87 -3.74 -2.73 -5.95
N PHE A 88 -4.08 -3.97 -5.65
CA PHE A 88 -3.16 -5.09 -5.80
C PHE A 88 -2.78 -5.33 -7.26
N GLU A 89 -3.72 -5.17 -8.20
CA GLU A 89 -3.44 -5.24 -9.64
C GLU A 89 -2.53 -4.09 -10.11
N ARG A 90 -2.81 -2.85 -9.66
CA ARG A 90 -2.04 -1.66 -10.00
C ARG A 90 -0.60 -1.76 -9.54
N PHE A 91 -0.38 -2.31 -8.36
CA PHE A 91 0.92 -2.35 -7.70
C PHE A 91 1.56 -3.74 -7.69
N ALA A 92 1.12 -4.64 -8.57
CA ALA A 92 1.78 -5.92 -8.80
C ALA A 92 3.24 -5.68 -9.28
N GLY A 93 4.20 -6.35 -8.66
CA GLY A 93 5.64 -6.17 -8.88
C GLY A 93 6.30 -5.19 -7.92
N GLU A 94 5.53 -4.41 -7.15
CA GLU A 94 6.07 -3.45 -6.18
C GLU A 94 6.37 -4.09 -4.82
N LEU A 95 7.27 -3.44 -4.08
CA LEU A 95 7.59 -3.85 -2.71
C LEU A 95 6.47 -3.39 -1.76
N ILE A 96 5.95 -4.31 -0.95
CA ILE A 96 4.89 -4.04 0.01
C ILE A 96 5.24 -4.50 1.42
N ASP A 97 4.65 -3.84 2.42
CA ASP A 97 4.54 -4.31 3.79
C ASP A 97 3.15 -4.92 4.00
N LEU A 98 3.11 -6.20 4.35
CA LEU A 98 1.90 -6.98 4.57
C LEU A 98 1.77 -7.39 6.03
N THR A 99 0.58 -7.26 6.61
CA THR A 99 0.26 -7.76 7.94
C THR A 99 -0.96 -8.69 7.87
N LEU A 100 -0.78 -9.95 8.29
CA LEU A 100 -1.85 -10.95 8.31
C LEU A 100 -2.70 -10.84 9.60
N LYS A 101 -3.96 -11.25 9.53
CA LYS A 101 -4.88 -11.39 10.67
C LYS A 101 -4.39 -12.49 11.62
N VAL A 102 -3.99 -13.63 11.07
CA VAL A 102 -3.48 -14.79 11.81
C VAL A 102 -2.03 -15.06 11.45
N PRO A 103 -1.23 -15.62 12.36
CA PRO A 103 0.13 -16.10 12.03
C PRO A 103 0.09 -17.17 10.94
N ILE A 104 1.18 -17.28 10.15
CA ILE A 104 1.28 -18.28 9.06
C ILE A 104 1.10 -19.72 9.51
N GLY A 105 1.38 -20.01 10.80
CA GLY A 105 1.28 -21.36 11.35
C GLY A 105 2.49 -22.27 11.05
N ALA A 106 2.53 -23.41 11.71
CA ALA A 106 3.66 -24.33 11.62
C ALA A 106 3.76 -25.00 10.24
N ALA A 107 2.63 -25.26 9.58
CA ALA A 107 2.61 -25.93 8.27
C ALA A 107 3.25 -25.06 7.17
N ALA A 108 2.90 -23.78 7.10
CA ALA A 108 3.47 -22.85 6.13
C ALA A 108 4.90 -22.41 6.48
N ALA A 109 5.27 -22.46 7.77
CA ALA A 109 6.62 -22.17 8.24
C ALA A 109 7.59 -23.35 8.04
N ALA A 110 7.10 -24.57 7.85
CA ALA A 110 7.92 -25.77 7.75
C ALA A 110 8.91 -25.70 6.57
N GLY A 111 10.19 -25.82 6.88
CA GLY A 111 11.28 -25.78 5.89
C GLY A 111 11.67 -24.39 5.38
N SER A 112 10.96 -23.31 5.77
CA SER A 112 11.22 -21.95 5.27
C SER A 112 12.20 -21.13 6.12
N GLY A 113 12.51 -21.58 7.35
CA GLY A 113 13.27 -20.78 8.33
C GLY A 113 12.48 -19.62 8.96
N VAL A 114 11.23 -19.44 8.56
CA VAL A 114 10.33 -18.38 9.06
C VAL A 114 9.65 -18.83 10.35
N SER A 115 9.50 -17.93 11.31
CA SER A 115 8.75 -18.24 12.53
C SER A 115 7.27 -18.46 12.25
N ALA A 116 6.72 -19.56 12.77
CA ALA A 116 5.29 -19.89 12.67
C ALA A 116 4.38 -18.80 13.27
N SER A 117 4.88 -17.95 14.17
CA SER A 117 4.17 -16.84 14.78
C SER A 117 4.22 -15.55 13.97
N ARG A 118 4.92 -15.53 12.83
CA ARG A 118 5.10 -14.33 12.01
C ARG A 118 3.79 -13.91 11.35
N LYS A 119 3.49 -12.62 11.43
CA LYS A 119 2.33 -11.98 10.81
C LYS A 119 2.72 -10.86 9.84
N LYS A 120 3.94 -10.32 9.97
CA LYS A 120 4.39 -9.17 9.18
C LYS A 120 5.44 -9.61 8.17
N PHE A 121 5.23 -9.23 6.93
CA PHE A 121 6.09 -9.56 5.81
C PHE A 121 6.41 -8.31 5.01
N ARG A 122 7.61 -8.24 4.48
CA ARG A 122 8.03 -7.27 3.48
C ARG A 122 8.57 -8.04 2.29
N GLY A 123 8.03 -7.77 1.11
CA GLY A 123 8.43 -8.47 -0.10
C GLY A 123 7.72 -7.90 -1.33
N THR A 124 8.03 -8.46 -2.48
CA THR A 124 7.41 -8.09 -3.75
C THR A 124 6.03 -8.71 -3.86
N LEU A 125 5.05 -7.90 -4.24
CA LEU A 125 3.69 -8.36 -4.52
C LEU A 125 3.63 -9.02 -5.89
N GLU A 126 3.15 -10.24 -5.96
CA GLU A 126 2.98 -10.96 -7.23
C GLU A 126 1.59 -11.59 -7.33
N ARG A 127 1.14 -11.78 -8.56
CA ARG A 127 -0.09 -12.55 -8.83
C ARG A 127 0.22 -14.04 -8.73
N ALA A 128 -0.57 -14.77 -7.96
CA ALA A 128 -0.51 -16.24 -7.88
C ALA A 128 -1.62 -16.87 -8.72
N ALA A 129 -1.59 -18.19 -8.90
CA ALA A 129 -2.63 -18.92 -9.63
C ALA A 129 -4.03 -18.78 -8.98
N SER A 130 -4.07 -18.63 -7.65
CA SER A 130 -5.31 -18.42 -6.88
C SER A 130 -5.15 -17.25 -5.91
N GLY A 131 -5.20 -16.01 -6.42
CA GLY A 131 -5.10 -14.81 -5.58
C GLY A 131 -3.73 -14.13 -5.66
N TRP A 132 -3.18 -13.74 -4.53
CA TRP A 132 -1.95 -12.96 -4.41
C TRP A 132 -0.88 -13.71 -3.63
N GLN A 133 0.36 -13.37 -3.88
CA GLN A 133 1.50 -13.83 -3.08
C GLN A 133 2.47 -12.70 -2.81
N ILE A 134 3.13 -12.79 -1.66
CA ILE A 134 4.28 -11.95 -1.35
C ILE A 134 5.54 -12.80 -1.45
N VAL A 135 6.52 -12.29 -2.20
CA VAL A 135 7.82 -12.96 -2.44
C VAL A 135 8.92 -12.16 -1.77
N TRP A 136 9.72 -12.83 -0.95
CA TRP A 136 10.84 -12.18 -0.25
C TRP A 136 12.04 -13.10 -0.14
N SER A 137 13.17 -12.52 0.23
CA SER A 137 14.39 -13.24 0.59
C SER A 137 14.78 -12.86 2.02
N GLU A 138 15.17 -13.82 2.84
CA GLU A 138 15.70 -13.57 4.19
C GLU A 138 17.19 -13.18 4.17
N GLU A 139 17.58 -12.35 3.22
CA GLU A 139 18.92 -11.80 3.27
C GLU A 139 19.05 -10.86 4.47
N PRO A 140 20.04 -11.08 5.37
CA PRO A 140 20.31 -10.14 6.44
C PRO A 140 20.68 -8.79 5.83
N ALA A 141 20.04 -7.73 6.29
CA ALA A 141 20.29 -6.36 5.83
C ALA A 141 21.80 -6.06 5.91
N VAL A 142 22.38 -5.71 4.78
CA VAL A 142 23.79 -5.34 4.68
C VAL A 142 23.98 -4.01 5.39
N LYS A 143 24.79 -4.00 6.45
CA LYS A 143 25.10 -2.75 7.18
C LYS A 143 25.84 -1.77 6.26
N PRO A 144 25.55 -0.45 6.36
CA PRO A 144 26.27 0.56 5.58
C PRO A 144 27.79 0.41 5.77
N GLY A 145 28.52 0.26 4.65
CA GLY A 145 29.99 0.10 4.66
C GLY A 145 30.50 -1.34 4.66
N GLN A 146 29.64 -2.34 4.76
CA GLN A 146 30.06 -3.74 4.69
C GLN A 146 30.22 -4.19 3.24
N LYS A 147 31.42 -4.67 2.85
CA LYS A 147 31.67 -5.22 1.52
C LYS A 147 30.99 -6.60 1.41
N ILE A 148 30.08 -6.73 0.46
CA ILE A 148 29.46 -8.02 0.13
C ILE A 148 30.48 -8.88 -0.60
N SER A 149 30.74 -10.09 -0.09
CA SER A 149 31.58 -11.05 -0.77
C SER A 149 30.95 -11.45 -2.11
N LYS A 150 31.71 -11.41 -3.19
CA LYS A 150 31.27 -11.84 -4.54
C LYS A 150 30.90 -13.35 -4.62
N LYS A 151 31.23 -14.12 -3.59
CA LYS A 151 30.94 -15.58 -3.48
C LYS A 151 29.69 -15.89 -2.64
N ARG A 152 28.92 -14.88 -2.21
CA ARG A 152 27.72 -15.11 -1.43
C ARG A 152 26.63 -15.73 -2.30
N ILE A 153 26.16 -16.91 -1.92
CA ILE A 153 24.97 -17.54 -2.50
C ILE A 153 23.77 -16.74 -2.01
N PRO A 154 22.93 -16.18 -2.91
CA PRO A 154 21.71 -15.48 -2.49
C PRO A 154 20.82 -16.41 -1.64
N ALA A 155 20.19 -15.88 -0.61
CA ALA A 155 19.22 -16.64 0.14
C ALA A 155 18.06 -17.05 -0.78
N PRO A 156 17.47 -18.24 -0.60
CA PRO A 156 16.37 -18.69 -1.44
C PRO A 156 15.19 -17.73 -1.33
N LEU A 157 14.51 -17.49 -2.45
CA LEU A 157 13.26 -16.77 -2.46
C LEU A 157 12.19 -17.60 -1.78
N GLN A 158 11.42 -16.96 -0.94
CA GLN A 158 10.26 -17.51 -0.26
C GLN A 158 9.01 -16.82 -0.80
N ALA A 159 7.92 -17.57 -0.89
CA ALA A 159 6.63 -17.04 -1.31
C ALA A 159 5.54 -17.46 -0.33
N LEU A 160 4.66 -16.54 -0.01
CA LEU A 160 3.47 -16.79 0.79
C LEU A 160 2.25 -16.32 0.03
N GLY A 161 1.35 -17.25 -0.31
CA GLY A 161 0.05 -16.94 -0.88
C GLY A 161 -0.91 -16.42 0.19
N PHE A 162 -1.77 -15.48 -0.18
CA PHE A 162 -2.79 -14.90 0.69
C PHE A 162 -3.99 -14.39 -0.11
N THR A 163 -5.10 -14.18 0.57
CA THR A 163 -6.31 -13.55 0.05
C THR A 163 -6.57 -12.23 0.78
N LEU A 164 -7.36 -11.34 0.20
CA LEU A 164 -7.62 -10.02 0.81
C LEU A 164 -8.29 -10.09 2.18
N ASP A 165 -9.10 -11.11 2.41
CA ASP A 165 -9.78 -11.34 3.69
C ASP A 165 -8.85 -11.83 4.80
N GLU A 166 -7.65 -12.36 4.47
CA GLU A 166 -6.64 -12.80 5.44
C GLU A 166 -5.74 -11.68 5.94
N ILE A 167 -5.76 -10.51 5.31
CA ILE A 167 -4.90 -9.39 5.67
C ILE A 167 -5.59 -8.40 6.63
N VAL A 168 -4.81 -7.83 7.55
CA VAL A 168 -5.18 -6.67 8.35
C VAL A 168 -4.86 -5.39 7.58
N GLN A 169 -3.68 -5.37 6.94
CA GLN A 169 -3.14 -4.20 6.28
C GLN A 169 -2.10 -4.61 5.25
N ALA A 170 -2.15 -3.94 4.10
CA ALA A 170 -1.06 -3.92 3.12
C ALA A 170 -0.75 -2.46 2.76
N ARG A 171 0.55 -2.13 2.60
CA ARG A 171 1.01 -0.79 2.19
C ARG A 171 2.18 -0.93 1.23
N LEU A 172 2.32 0.02 0.32
CA LEU A 172 3.56 0.16 -0.45
C LEU A 172 4.73 0.40 0.52
N ALA A 173 5.89 -0.19 0.21
CA ALA A 173 7.11 -0.04 0.98
C ALA A 173 8.28 0.38 0.08
N PRO A 174 8.19 1.52 -0.62
CA PRO A 174 9.23 1.93 -1.54
C PRO A 174 10.56 2.13 -0.82
N VAL A 175 11.64 1.68 -1.45
CA VAL A 175 12.99 1.95 -0.96
C VAL A 175 13.35 3.38 -1.33
N VAL A 176 13.29 4.30 -0.36
CA VAL A 176 13.69 5.69 -0.56
C VAL A 176 15.19 5.82 -0.34
N ASP A 177 15.94 6.04 -1.40
CA ASP A 177 17.37 6.40 -1.30
C ASP A 177 17.54 7.92 -1.17
N PHE A 178 17.68 8.38 0.07
CA PHE A 178 17.92 9.81 0.38
C PHE A 178 19.25 10.36 -0.15
N LYS A 179 20.12 9.51 -0.74
CA LYS A 179 21.40 9.92 -1.32
C LYS A 179 21.35 10.30 -2.79
N GLY A 180 20.15 10.47 -3.35
CA GLY A 180 19.97 10.96 -4.73
C GLY A 180 20.29 9.96 -5.85
N ARG A 181 20.48 8.68 -5.53
CA ARG A 181 20.57 7.62 -6.54
C ARG A 181 19.19 7.02 -6.74
N ARG A 182 18.60 7.24 -7.90
CA ARG A 182 17.41 6.48 -8.32
C ARG A 182 17.75 4.99 -8.31
N PRO A 183 16.94 4.12 -7.69
CA PRO A 183 17.10 2.68 -7.86
C PRO A 183 16.98 2.38 -9.36
N LYS A 184 17.94 1.65 -9.91
CA LYS A 184 17.83 1.13 -11.27
C LYS A 184 16.62 0.21 -11.29
N SER A 185 15.62 0.53 -12.12
CA SER A 185 14.55 -0.40 -12.46
C SER A 185 15.18 -1.74 -12.88
N ALA A 186 14.63 -2.84 -12.35
CA ALA A 186 15.05 -4.17 -12.75
C ALA A 186 14.95 -4.30 -14.28
N PRO A 187 15.92 -4.95 -14.95
CA PRO A 187 15.85 -5.12 -16.40
C PRO A 187 14.63 -5.97 -16.73
N ALA A 188 13.79 -5.45 -17.64
CA ALA A 188 12.74 -6.24 -18.25
C ALA A 188 13.38 -7.48 -18.88
N THR A 189 12.97 -8.66 -18.46
CA THR A 189 13.38 -9.92 -19.11
C THR A 189 12.68 -9.96 -20.46
N GLU A 190 13.40 -9.65 -21.52
CA GLU A 190 12.97 -9.97 -22.88
C GLU A 190 12.92 -11.49 -23.03
N ILE A 191 11.75 -12.00 -23.43
CA ILE A 191 11.57 -13.35 -23.96
C ILE A 191 11.65 -13.27 -25.48
#